data_995b7b67658d20fb578aab46d2a4688b
#
_entry.id   995b7b67658d20fb578aab46d2a4688b
#
_cell.length_a   1.000
_cell.length_b   1.000
_cell.length_c   1.000
_cell.angle_alpha   90.00
_cell.angle_beta   90.00
_cell.angle_gamma   90.00
#
_symmetry.space_group_name_H-M   'P 1'
#
loop_
_entity.id
_entity.type
_entity.pdbx_description
1 polymer ?
#
loop_
_entity_poly.entity_id
_entity_poly.type
_entity_poly.pdbx_seq_one_letter_code
_entity_poly.pdbx_strand_id
1 'polypeptide(L)'
;MGKEPENNKVFLGAAESVRSVGPKRKVYFSLGSNMGDRLQNLSLAASAILELDAAARFSPVYETTPVGGPDGQDNYYNLAAEIESAVYPYDLLQFIHEVENTAKRVRKERFGPRTLDVDILLIDGVIIQSDILTIPHPRMHERAFVLAPLSDLVDIKSLRLFTQLYSEFKDTPWQDVLREKNMADEFLHRLEIDIDLRHRDEP
;
A
#
# COMPACT_ATOMS: atom_id res chain seq x y z
N MET A 1 7.60 -34.78 -11.80
CA MET A 1 7.68 -34.29 -10.41
C MET A 1 8.15 -32.85 -10.48
N GLY A 2 7.22 -31.92 -10.63
CA GLY A 2 7.47 -30.48 -10.60
C GLY A 2 7.68 -30.05 -9.14
N LYS A 3 8.74 -29.32 -8.87
CA LYS A 3 8.92 -28.66 -7.57
C LYS A 3 7.87 -27.55 -7.48
N GLU A 4 7.00 -27.61 -6.48
CA GLU A 4 6.18 -26.46 -6.07
C GLU A 4 7.11 -25.23 -5.87
N PRO A 5 6.70 -24.03 -6.32
CA PRO A 5 7.47 -22.85 -6.06
C PRO A 5 7.53 -22.62 -4.54
N GLU A 6 8.74 -22.62 -3.99
CA GLU A 6 9.04 -22.42 -2.55
C GLU A 6 8.46 -21.11 -1.97
N ASN A 7 7.97 -20.20 -2.81
CA ASN A 7 7.42 -18.90 -2.37
C ASN A 7 6.11 -19.00 -1.56
N ASN A 8 5.29 -20.04 -1.76
CA ASN A 8 4.00 -20.16 -1.05
C ASN A 8 4.12 -20.50 0.45
N LYS A 9 5.27 -21.06 0.89
CA LYS A 9 5.48 -21.43 2.29
C LYS A 9 5.93 -20.27 3.20
N VAL A 10 6.49 -19.21 2.62
CA VAL A 10 7.07 -18.10 3.38
C VAL A 10 5.97 -17.20 3.97
N PHE A 11 4.86 -17.00 3.23
CA PHE A 11 3.77 -16.13 3.69
C PHE A 11 2.86 -16.78 4.73
N LEU A 12 2.60 -18.07 4.65
CA LEU A 12 1.84 -18.80 5.68
C LEU A 12 2.46 -18.62 7.07
N GLY A 13 3.79 -18.54 7.16
CA GLY A 13 4.49 -18.29 8.43
C GLY A 13 4.32 -16.86 8.96
N ALA A 14 4.24 -15.85 8.07
CA ALA A 14 4.07 -14.45 8.47
C ALA A 14 2.65 -14.19 8.99
N ALA A 15 1.62 -14.72 8.32
CA ALA A 15 0.23 -14.57 8.75
C ALA A 15 -0.06 -15.36 10.06
N GLU A 16 0.55 -16.51 10.27
CA GLU A 16 0.41 -17.32 11.50
C GLU A 16 1.03 -16.65 12.73
N SER A 17 2.04 -15.79 12.55
CA SER A 17 2.67 -15.05 13.66
C SER A 17 1.84 -13.85 14.13
N VAL A 18 0.87 -13.42 13.33
CA VAL A 18 0.06 -12.24 13.60
C VAL A 18 -1.05 -12.53 14.61
N ARG A 19 -0.97 -11.93 15.79
CA ARG A 19 -1.97 -12.08 16.85
C ARG A 19 -3.14 -11.11 16.63
N SER A 20 -4.35 -11.64 16.49
CA SER A 20 -5.55 -10.81 16.45
C SER A 20 -6.18 -10.73 17.83
N VAL A 21 -6.29 -9.51 18.39
CA VAL A 21 -6.86 -9.32 19.74
C VAL A 21 -7.62 -7.98 19.80
N GLY A 22 -8.67 -7.81 19.02
CA GLY A 22 -9.44 -6.57 19.08
C GLY A 22 -10.63 -6.55 18.13
N PRO A 23 -11.40 -5.46 18.12
CA PRO A 23 -12.44 -5.28 17.11
C PRO A 23 -11.78 -5.16 15.74
N LYS A 24 -12.37 -5.77 14.72
CA LYS A 24 -11.98 -5.55 13.33
C LYS A 24 -12.12 -4.07 12.98
N ARG A 25 -11.14 -3.55 12.27
CA ARG A 25 -11.07 -2.18 11.78
C ARG A 25 -10.66 -2.16 10.31
N LYS A 26 -11.14 -1.18 9.58
CA LYS A 26 -10.61 -0.93 8.23
C LYS A 26 -9.17 -0.45 8.32
N VAL A 27 -8.32 -1.07 7.53
CA VAL A 27 -6.91 -0.73 7.36
C VAL A 27 -6.66 -0.44 5.89
N TYR A 28 -5.97 0.64 5.61
CA TYR A 28 -5.62 1.06 4.26
C TYR A 28 -4.11 1.05 4.10
N PHE A 29 -3.66 0.47 2.99
CA PHE A 29 -2.24 0.39 2.61
C PHE A 29 -1.99 1.10 1.29
N SER A 30 -0.76 1.59 1.12
CA SER A 30 -0.17 1.93 -0.16
C SER A 30 0.89 0.90 -0.51
N LEU A 31 0.89 0.43 -1.75
CA LEU A 31 1.88 -0.50 -2.29
C LEU A 31 2.54 0.15 -3.50
N GLY A 32 3.88 0.13 -3.55
CA GLY A 32 4.66 0.73 -4.62
C GLY A 32 5.85 -0.12 -5.04
N SER A 33 6.18 -0.11 -6.34
CA SER A 33 7.35 -0.79 -6.90
C SER A 33 7.89 -0.02 -8.10
N ASN A 34 9.22 0.18 -8.18
CA ASN A 34 9.88 0.75 -9.37
C ASN A 34 11.15 -0.01 -9.78
N MET A 35 11.33 -1.23 -9.31
CA MET A 35 12.47 -2.08 -9.68
C MET A 35 12.04 -3.48 -10.08
N GLY A 36 12.71 -4.03 -11.10
CA GLY A 36 12.46 -5.39 -11.57
C GLY A 36 11.07 -5.56 -12.19
N ASP A 37 10.44 -6.71 -11.96
CA ASP A 37 9.05 -6.92 -12.36
C ASP A 37 8.11 -6.26 -11.35
N ARG A 38 7.73 -5.01 -11.64
CA ARG A 38 6.90 -4.17 -10.78
C ARG A 38 5.54 -4.79 -10.49
N LEU A 39 4.91 -5.43 -11.50
CA LEU A 39 3.61 -6.09 -11.32
C LEU A 39 3.73 -7.33 -10.44
N GLN A 40 4.76 -8.14 -10.65
CA GLN A 40 5.01 -9.31 -9.83
C GLN A 40 5.27 -8.93 -8.37
N ASN A 41 6.02 -7.85 -8.12
CA ASN A 41 6.27 -7.34 -6.77
C ASN A 41 4.96 -6.89 -6.08
N LEU A 42 4.08 -6.17 -6.81
CA LEU A 42 2.78 -5.77 -6.28
C LEU A 42 1.86 -6.97 -6.04
N SER A 43 1.83 -7.96 -6.95
CA SER A 43 1.05 -9.20 -6.81
C SER A 43 1.50 -10.02 -5.59
N LEU A 44 2.80 -10.04 -5.31
CA LEU A 44 3.37 -10.68 -4.12
C LEU A 44 2.82 -10.03 -2.84
N ALA A 45 2.85 -8.70 -2.75
CA ALA A 45 2.32 -7.98 -1.59
C ALA A 45 0.79 -8.15 -1.46
N ALA A 46 0.06 -8.06 -2.58
CA ALA A 46 -1.38 -8.25 -2.58
C ALA A 46 -1.77 -9.67 -2.15
N SER A 47 -1.02 -10.69 -2.58
CA SER A 47 -1.21 -12.07 -2.14
C SER A 47 -1.00 -12.23 -0.63
N ALA A 48 0.03 -11.61 -0.06
CA ALA A 48 0.25 -11.62 1.38
C ALA A 48 -0.89 -10.91 2.15
N ILE A 49 -1.40 -9.79 1.63
CA ILE A 49 -2.53 -9.07 2.23
C ILE A 49 -3.81 -9.92 2.20
N LEU A 50 -4.05 -10.72 1.15
CA LEU A 50 -5.18 -11.65 1.08
C LEU A 50 -5.11 -12.77 2.13
N GLU A 51 -3.94 -13.09 2.65
CA GLU A 51 -3.80 -14.02 3.78
C GLU A 51 -4.28 -13.41 5.10
N LEU A 52 -4.18 -12.08 5.25
CA LEU A 52 -4.76 -11.37 6.42
C LEU A 52 -6.28 -11.22 6.31
N ASP A 53 -6.78 -10.96 5.11
CA ASP A 53 -8.21 -10.82 4.82
C ASP A 53 -8.51 -11.25 3.39
N ALA A 54 -9.16 -12.41 3.24
CA ALA A 54 -9.56 -12.94 1.93
C ALA A 54 -10.57 -12.04 1.17
N ALA A 55 -11.19 -11.08 1.86
CA ALA A 55 -12.09 -10.09 1.28
C ALA A 55 -11.39 -8.75 0.97
N ALA A 56 -10.06 -8.71 1.03
CA ALA A 56 -9.29 -7.51 0.71
C ALA A 56 -9.67 -6.94 -0.65
N ARG A 57 -9.72 -5.61 -0.71
CA ARG A 57 -10.02 -4.86 -1.94
C ARG A 57 -8.76 -4.13 -2.40
N PHE A 58 -8.54 -4.11 -3.71
CA PHE A 58 -7.40 -3.41 -4.32
C PHE A 58 -7.91 -2.40 -5.34
N SER A 59 -7.21 -1.26 -5.42
CA SER A 59 -7.42 -0.31 -6.51
C SER A 59 -6.80 -0.84 -7.82
N PRO A 60 -7.15 -0.26 -8.97
CA PRO A 60 -6.32 -0.38 -10.17
C PRO A 60 -4.87 0.07 -9.91
N VAL A 61 -3.96 -0.37 -10.79
CA VAL A 61 -2.55 0.05 -10.75
C VAL A 61 -2.40 1.44 -11.39
N TYR A 62 -1.58 2.28 -10.79
CA TYR A 62 -1.21 3.58 -11.32
C TYR A 62 0.28 3.62 -11.63
N GLU A 63 0.65 4.09 -12.82
CA GLU A 63 2.03 4.43 -13.13
C GLU A 63 2.29 5.89 -12.78
N THR A 64 3.36 6.15 -12.01
CA THR A 64 3.67 7.50 -11.51
C THR A 64 5.16 7.79 -11.61
N THR A 65 5.52 9.06 -11.79
CA THR A 65 6.92 9.49 -11.69
C THR A 65 7.43 9.41 -10.25
N PRO A 66 8.73 9.12 -10.05
CA PRO A 66 9.34 9.18 -8.72
C PRO A 66 9.24 10.59 -8.12
N VAL A 67 8.89 10.66 -6.82
CA VAL A 67 8.86 11.90 -6.06
C VAL A 67 10.12 12.01 -5.20
N GLY A 68 11.08 12.80 -5.66
CA GLY A 68 12.38 12.96 -5.02
C GLY A 68 13.32 11.76 -5.22
N GLY A 69 14.49 11.80 -4.58
CA GLY A 69 15.54 10.80 -4.71
C GLY A 69 16.49 11.09 -5.88
N PRO A 70 17.34 10.11 -6.25
CA PRO A 70 18.29 10.28 -7.34
C PRO A 70 17.61 10.37 -8.72
N ASP A 71 18.25 11.10 -9.64
CA ASP A 71 17.79 11.20 -11.03
C ASP A 71 17.89 9.84 -11.74
N GLY A 72 17.02 9.65 -12.75
CA GLY A 72 17.04 8.46 -13.62
C GLY A 72 16.40 7.22 -13.02
N GLN A 73 15.57 7.37 -12.00
CA GLN A 73 14.72 6.28 -11.50
C GLN A 73 13.61 5.94 -12.50
N ASP A 74 13.28 4.65 -12.61
CA ASP A 74 12.09 4.20 -13.34
C ASP A 74 10.81 4.64 -12.63
N ASN A 75 9.73 4.80 -13.41
CA ASN A 75 8.40 5.08 -12.88
C ASN A 75 7.94 3.98 -11.92
N TYR A 76 7.21 4.39 -10.89
CA TYR A 76 6.57 3.48 -9.94
C TYR A 76 5.27 2.92 -10.52
N TYR A 77 4.97 1.67 -10.16
CA TYR A 77 3.61 1.16 -10.12
C TYR A 77 3.11 1.24 -8.69
N ASN A 78 1.97 1.89 -8.49
CA ASN A 78 1.35 2.08 -7.18
C ASN A 78 -0.09 1.57 -7.19
N LEU A 79 -0.53 1.06 -6.06
CA LEU A 79 -1.93 0.74 -5.80
C LEU A 79 -2.24 0.94 -4.32
N ALA A 80 -3.53 0.99 -3.98
CA ALA A 80 -4.02 0.96 -2.61
C ALA A 80 -4.71 -0.37 -2.31
N ALA A 81 -4.67 -0.78 -1.03
CA ALA A 81 -5.44 -1.91 -0.54
C ALA A 81 -6.27 -1.52 0.70
N GLU A 82 -7.47 -2.10 0.82
CA GLU A 82 -8.35 -2.03 1.99
C GLU A 82 -8.58 -3.43 2.53
N ILE A 83 -8.41 -3.62 3.84
CA ILE A 83 -8.78 -4.85 4.56
C ILE A 83 -9.60 -4.54 5.81
N GLU A 84 -10.26 -5.56 6.35
CA GLU A 84 -10.78 -5.56 7.72
C GLU A 84 -9.91 -6.45 8.61
N SER A 85 -9.23 -5.87 9.58
CA SER A 85 -8.30 -6.60 10.44
C SER A 85 -8.49 -6.28 11.91
N ALA A 86 -8.28 -7.30 12.76
CA ALA A 86 -8.19 -7.18 14.22
C ALA A 86 -6.73 -7.23 14.70
N VAL A 87 -5.78 -7.22 13.80
CA VAL A 87 -4.34 -7.26 14.07
C VAL A 87 -3.88 -5.94 14.69
N TYR A 88 -3.00 -6.00 15.67
CA TYR A 88 -2.42 -4.80 16.25
C TYR A 88 -1.54 -4.05 15.23
N PRO A 89 -1.51 -2.71 15.28
CA PRO A 89 -0.77 -1.88 14.31
C PRO A 89 0.73 -2.23 14.21
N TYR A 90 1.38 -2.55 15.32
CA TYR A 90 2.80 -2.92 15.31
C TYR A 90 3.05 -4.32 14.73
N ASP A 91 2.10 -5.25 14.89
CA ASP A 91 2.17 -6.58 14.28
C ASP A 91 1.92 -6.48 12.77
N LEU A 92 1.02 -5.57 12.33
CA LEU A 92 0.87 -5.22 10.91
C LEU A 92 2.15 -4.63 10.33
N LEU A 93 2.84 -3.75 11.06
CA LEU A 93 4.12 -3.20 10.63
C LEU A 93 5.18 -4.29 10.47
N GLN A 94 5.25 -5.23 11.42
CA GLN A 94 6.16 -6.38 11.32
C GLN A 94 5.83 -7.24 10.10
N PHE A 95 4.55 -7.57 9.90
CA PHE A 95 4.09 -8.31 8.72
C PHE A 95 4.52 -7.63 7.41
N ILE A 96 4.32 -6.31 7.28
CA ILE A 96 4.77 -5.55 6.11
C ILE A 96 6.27 -5.69 5.89
N HIS A 97 7.08 -5.56 6.94
CA HIS A 97 8.53 -5.71 6.82
C HIS A 97 8.93 -7.11 6.34
N GLU A 98 8.23 -8.16 6.77
CA GLU A 98 8.47 -9.52 6.30
C GLU A 98 8.13 -9.68 4.81
N VAL A 99 7.00 -9.09 4.37
CA VAL A 99 6.60 -9.06 2.95
C VAL A 99 7.63 -8.33 2.09
N GLU A 100 8.07 -7.15 2.51
CA GLU A 100 9.11 -6.38 1.81
C GLU A 100 10.45 -7.13 1.74
N ASN A 101 10.84 -7.79 2.81
CA ASN A 101 12.07 -8.61 2.85
C ASN A 101 11.99 -9.79 1.87
N THR A 102 10.81 -10.41 1.72
CA THR A 102 10.60 -11.48 0.73
C THR A 102 10.77 -10.97 -0.70
N ALA A 103 10.35 -9.74 -0.97
CA ALA A 103 10.60 -9.06 -2.25
C ALA A 103 12.07 -8.63 -2.44
N LYS A 104 12.99 -9.07 -1.55
CA LYS A 104 14.40 -8.71 -1.56
C LYS A 104 14.64 -7.21 -1.55
N ARG A 105 13.84 -6.48 -0.77
CA ARG A 105 14.01 -5.03 -0.62
C ARG A 105 15.40 -4.70 -0.10
N VAL A 106 16.18 -3.95 -0.88
CA VAL A 106 17.48 -3.42 -0.49
C VAL A 106 17.37 -1.91 -0.37
N ARG A 107 17.49 -1.37 0.85
CA ARG A 107 17.59 0.08 1.09
C ARG A 107 19.04 0.51 0.89
N LYS A 108 19.37 1.09 -0.27
CA LYS A 108 20.71 1.66 -0.52
C LYS A 108 20.79 3.12 -0.13
N GLU A 109 19.72 3.88 -0.35
CA GLU A 109 19.67 5.32 -0.09
C GLU A 109 18.23 5.80 0.22
N ARG A 110 18.11 7.02 0.78
CA ARG A 110 16.83 7.63 1.10
C ARG A 110 16.12 8.02 -0.21
N PHE A 111 14.84 7.63 -0.38
CA PHE A 111 14.04 7.82 -1.60
C PHE A 111 14.63 7.17 -2.87
N GLY A 112 15.56 6.22 -2.73
CA GLY A 112 16.08 5.42 -3.84
C GLY A 112 15.07 4.39 -4.36
N PRO A 113 15.42 3.74 -5.50
CA PRO A 113 14.59 2.70 -6.10
C PRO A 113 14.28 1.56 -5.14
N ARG A 114 13.07 0.96 -5.26
CA ARG A 114 12.62 -0.12 -4.38
C ARG A 114 11.93 -1.23 -5.17
N THR A 115 12.25 -2.47 -4.84
CA THR A 115 11.53 -3.64 -5.36
C THR A 115 10.08 -3.63 -4.88
N LEU A 116 9.87 -3.36 -3.60
CA LEU A 116 8.55 -3.23 -2.99
C LEU A 116 8.62 -2.24 -1.82
N ASP A 117 7.60 -1.40 -1.71
CA ASP A 117 7.37 -0.45 -0.62
C ASP A 117 5.91 -0.58 -0.18
N VAL A 118 5.67 -0.89 1.08
CA VAL A 118 4.32 -1.02 1.64
C VAL A 118 4.20 -0.13 2.86
N ASP A 119 3.29 0.84 2.80
CA ASP A 119 3.00 1.76 3.90
C ASP A 119 1.59 1.51 4.47
N ILE A 120 1.44 1.51 5.81
CA ILE A 120 0.13 1.63 6.47
C ILE A 120 -0.30 3.08 6.37
N LEU A 121 -1.38 3.35 5.64
CA LEU A 121 -1.87 4.72 5.46
C LEU A 121 -2.73 5.16 6.64
N LEU A 122 -3.71 4.33 6.98
CA LEU A 122 -4.72 4.65 7.97
C LEU A 122 -5.32 3.37 8.56
N ILE A 123 -5.63 3.39 9.84
CA ILE A 123 -6.46 2.39 10.54
C ILE A 123 -7.63 3.13 11.16
N ASP A 124 -8.86 2.69 10.87
CA ASP A 124 -10.05 3.40 11.34
C ASP A 124 -10.10 3.50 12.87
N GLY A 125 -10.27 4.73 13.36
CA GLY A 125 -10.30 5.04 14.78
C GLY A 125 -8.97 4.90 15.52
N VAL A 126 -7.82 4.76 14.83
CA VAL A 126 -6.48 4.61 15.45
C VAL A 126 -5.60 5.80 15.13
N ILE A 127 -5.00 6.39 16.16
CA ILE A 127 -3.95 7.42 16.07
C ILE A 127 -2.73 6.89 16.82
N ILE A 128 -1.59 6.83 16.13
CA ILE A 128 -0.29 6.44 16.70
C ILE A 128 0.73 7.49 16.30
N GLN A 129 1.56 7.90 17.23
CA GLN A 129 2.71 8.75 16.98
C GLN A 129 3.90 8.21 17.78
N SER A 130 4.79 7.50 17.09
CA SER A 130 6.01 6.94 17.66
C SER A 130 7.17 7.03 16.67
N ASP A 131 8.37 6.71 17.10
CA ASP A 131 9.59 6.74 16.27
C ASP A 131 9.54 5.74 15.11
N ILE A 132 8.78 4.65 15.26
CA ILE A 132 8.74 3.55 14.28
C ILE A 132 7.43 3.45 13.51
N LEU A 133 6.33 4.07 14.01
CA LEU A 133 5.02 4.00 13.37
C LEU A 133 4.23 5.28 13.67
N THR A 134 3.72 5.92 12.60
CA THR A 134 2.78 7.03 12.70
C THR A 134 1.54 6.71 11.88
N ILE A 135 0.36 6.72 12.51
CA ILE A 135 -0.95 6.47 11.91
C ILE A 135 -1.89 7.62 12.29
N PRO A 136 -2.55 8.27 11.33
CA PRO A 136 -2.40 8.17 9.86
C PRO A 136 -0.99 8.49 9.38
N HIS A 137 -0.61 7.92 8.23
CA HIS A 137 0.70 8.14 7.62
C HIS A 137 0.95 9.65 7.40
N PRO A 138 2.03 10.22 7.92
CA PRO A 138 2.18 11.68 8.06
C PRO A 138 2.19 12.44 6.74
N ARG A 139 2.59 11.80 5.64
CA ARG A 139 2.68 12.41 4.32
C ARG A 139 1.66 11.91 3.31
N MET A 140 0.64 11.12 3.72
CA MET A 140 -0.32 10.56 2.77
C MET A 140 -1.08 11.64 2.01
N HIS A 141 -1.40 12.75 2.68
CA HIS A 141 -2.16 13.86 2.12
C HIS A 141 -1.37 14.73 1.10
N GLU A 142 -0.05 14.56 1.05
CA GLU A 142 0.84 15.32 0.15
C GLU A 142 1.13 14.56 -1.15
N ARG A 143 0.67 13.30 -1.29
CA ARG A 143 1.13 12.36 -2.31
C ARG A 143 -0.01 11.93 -3.22
N ALA A 144 -0.03 12.42 -4.46
CA ALA A 144 -1.04 12.03 -5.44
C ALA A 144 -1.00 10.52 -5.75
N PHE A 145 0.20 9.92 -5.79
CA PHE A 145 0.38 8.47 -6.01
C PHE A 145 -0.18 7.59 -4.87
N VAL A 146 -0.47 8.17 -3.70
CA VAL A 146 -1.18 7.51 -2.60
C VAL A 146 -2.69 7.78 -2.70
N LEU A 147 -3.05 9.03 -2.88
CA LEU A 147 -4.43 9.49 -2.78
C LEU A 147 -5.27 9.06 -3.98
N ALA A 148 -4.70 9.01 -5.20
CA ALA A 148 -5.43 8.57 -6.38
C ALA A 148 -5.86 7.10 -6.29
N PRO A 149 -4.97 6.12 -6.03
CA PRO A 149 -5.39 4.74 -5.82
C PRO A 149 -6.35 4.57 -4.65
N LEU A 150 -6.14 5.29 -3.54
CA LEU A 150 -7.02 5.21 -2.38
C LEU A 150 -8.45 5.68 -2.69
N SER A 151 -8.61 6.68 -3.56
CA SER A 151 -9.92 7.20 -3.97
C SER A 151 -10.77 6.21 -4.77
N ASP A 152 -10.17 5.20 -5.40
CA ASP A 152 -10.91 4.12 -6.05
C ASP A 152 -11.54 3.13 -5.06
N LEU A 153 -11.02 3.06 -3.83
CA LEU A 153 -11.51 2.16 -2.79
C LEU A 153 -12.52 2.81 -1.87
N VAL A 154 -12.33 4.10 -1.55
CA VAL A 154 -13.12 4.80 -0.55
C VAL A 154 -13.25 6.29 -0.89
N ASP A 155 -14.41 6.86 -0.59
CA ASP A 155 -14.53 8.32 -0.55
C ASP A 155 -13.68 8.83 0.64
N ILE A 156 -12.54 9.44 0.33
CA ILE A 156 -11.58 9.90 1.33
C ILE A 156 -12.20 10.93 2.27
N LYS A 157 -13.21 11.68 1.82
CA LYS A 157 -13.97 12.59 2.70
C LYS A 157 -14.76 11.85 3.78
N SER A 158 -15.13 10.59 3.53
CA SER A 158 -15.79 9.75 4.51
C SER A 158 -14.84 9.23 5.60
N LEU A 159 -13.53 9.29 5.37
CA LEU A 159 -12.52 8.89 6.35
C LEU A 159 -12.42 9.93 7.46
N ARG A 160 -13.12 9.70 8.55
CA ARG A 160 -13.28 10.66 9.65
C ARG A 160 -11.94 11.17 10.20
N LEU A 161 -10.95 10.29 10.39
CA LEU A 161 -9.64 10.69 10.87
C LEU A 161 -8.89 11.55 9.85
N PHE A 162 -9.00 11.24 8.56
CA PHE A 162 -8.38 12.03 7.51
C PHE A 162 -8.94 13.46 7.51
N THR A 163 -10.25 13.62 7.51
CA THR A 163 -10.89 14.94 7.48
C THR A 163 -10.72 15.73 8.79
N GLN A 164 -10.49 15.07 9.91
CA GLN A 164 -10.17 15.74 11.17
C GLN A 164 -8.73 16.28 11.20
N LEU A 165 -7.77 15.55 10.61
CA LEU A 165 -6.36 15.92 10.62
C LEU A 165 -6.00 16.87 9.47
N TYR A 166 -6.72 16.77 8.34
CA TYR A 166 -6.46 17.52 7.11
C TYR A 166 -7.73 18.30 6.73
N SER A 167 -8.11 19.25 7.58
CA SER A 167 -9.36 20.02 7.45
C SER A 167 -9.43 20.87 6.17
N GLU A 168 -8.29 21.21 5.58
CA GLU A 168 -8.19 21.91 4.30
C GLU A 168 -8.81 21.13 3.14
N PHE A 169 -8.90 19.81 3.23
CA PHE A 169 -9.53 18.95 2.21
C PHE A 169 -11.03 18.72 2.43
N LYS A 170 -11.59 19.22 3.54
CA LYS A 170 -12.98 18.96 3.90
C LYS A 170 -13.97 19.49 2.84
N ASP A 171 -13.70 20.68 2.32
CA ASP A 171 -14.58 21.39 1.39
C ASP A 171 -14.08 21.36 -0.05
N THR A 172 -12.85 20.91 -0.30
CA THR A 172 -12.25 20.82 -1.64
C THR A 172 -12.73 19.55 -2.35
N PRO A 173 -13.26 19.62 -3.58
CA PRO A 173 -13.56 18.45 -4.36
C PRO A 173 -12.32 17.58 -4.52
N TRP A 174 -12.50 16.27 -4.34
CA TRP A 174 -11.36 15.31 -4.38
C TRP A 174 -10.59 15.38 -5.70
N GLN A 175 -11.28 15.56 -6.82
CA GLN A 175 -10.69 15.73 -8.15
C GLN A 175 -9.80 16.98 -8.21
N ASP A 176 -10.16 18.04 -7.49
CA ASP A 176 -9.36 19.27 -7.43
C ASP A 176 -8.14 19.07 -6.55
N VAL A 177 -8.25 18.34 -5.43
CA VAL A 177 -7.09 17.94 -4.60
C VAL A 177 -6.10 17.16 -5.43
N LEU A 178 -6.56 16.14 -6.20
CA LEU A 178 -5.69 15.37 -7.09
C LEU A 178 -5.06 16.26 -8.17
N ARG A 179 -5.85 17.18 -8.76
CA ARG A 179 -5.37 18.10 -9.77
C ARG A 179 -4.30 19.04 -9.23
N GLU A 180 -4.50 19.63 -8.06
CA GLU A 180 -3.52 20.49 -7.40
C GLU A 180 -2.23 19.74 -7.06
N LYS A 181 -2.35 18.52 -6.55
CA LYS A 181 -1.21 17.66 -6.25
C LYS A 181 -0.49 17.18 -7.53
N ASN A 182 -1.21 16.90 -8.59
CA ASN A 182 -0.66 16.42 -9.85
C ASN A 182 0.03 17.55 -10.67
N MET A 183 -0.41 18.80 -10.48
CA MET A 183 0.20 19.95 -11.15
C MET A 183 1.61 20.30 -10.66
N ALA A 184 2.03 19.72 -9.54
CA ALA A 184 3.31 20.04 -8.92
C ALA A 184 4.48 19.16 -9.34
N ASP A 185 4.37 18.30 -10.39
CA ASP A 185 5.46 17.48 -11.00
C ASP A 185 5.22 15.96 -11.02
N GLU A 186 4.03 15.45 -10.69
CA GLU A 186 3.76 14.01 -10.77
C GLU A 186 2.98 13.65 -12.04
N PHE A 187 3.62 12.88 -12.95
CA PHE A 187 2.88 12.13 -13.97
C PHE A 187 2.12 11.00 -13.28
N LEU A 188 0.81 10.95 -13.47
CA LEU A 188 -0.06 9.93 -12.90
C LEU A 188 -0.91 9.33 -14.00
N HIS A 189 -0.70 8.07 -14.31
CA HIS A 189 -1.46 7.34 -15.31
C HIS A 189 -2.10 6.09 -14.71
N ARG A 190 -3.44 6.06 -14.68
CA ARG A 190 -4.19 4.87 -14.29
C ARG A 190 -4.07 3.82 -15.39
N LEU A 191 -3.54 2.66 -15.05
CA LEU A 191 -3.44 1.54 -15.98
C LEU A 191 -4.75 0.74 -15.95
N GLU A 192 -5.20 0.29 -17.12
CA GLU A 192 -6.32 -0.64 -17.25
C GLU A 192 -5.86 -2.08 -16.89
N ILE A 193 -5.09 -2.20 -15.82
CA ILE A 193 -4.54 -3.45 -15.32
C ILE A 193 -5.02 -3.62 -13.89
N ASP A 194 -5.88 -4.63 -13.69
CA ASP A 194 -6.18 -5.14 -12.36
C ASP A 194 -5.16 -6.22 -12.00
N ILE A 195 -4.75 -6.24 -10.74
CA ILE A 195 -3.93 -7.36 -10.25
C ILE A 195 -4.81 -8.60 -10.24
N ASP A 196 -4.57 -9.51 -11.19
CA ASP A 196 -5.25 -10.80 -11.20
C ASP A 196 -4.65 -11.73 -10.15
N LEU A 197 -5.35 -11.86 -9.05
CA LEU A 197 -4.95 -12.69 -7.91
C LEU A 197 -5.59 -14.09 -7.95
N ARG A 198 -6.35 -14.42 -9.03
CA ARG A 198 -7.11 -15.67 -9.14
C ARG A 198 -6.29 -16.88 -9.59
N HIS A 199 -5.02 -16.71 -9.95
CA HIS A 199 -4.14 -17.82 -10.33
C HIS A 199 -3.58 -18.63 -9.15
N ARG A 200 -4.37 -18.80 -8.08
CA ARG A 200 -3.95 -19.63 -6.94
C ARG A 200 -4.27 -21.12 -7.10
N ASP A 201 -5.13 -21.51 -8.03
CA ASP A 201 -5.67 -22.86 -8.11
C ASP A 201 -5.72 -23.39 -9.55
N GLU A 202 -4.59 -23.48 -10.24
CA GLU A 202 -4.45 -24.48 -11.30
C GLU A 202 -3.33 -25.46 -10.92
N PRO A 203 -3.69 -26.77 -10.84
CA PRO A 203 -2.82 -27.84 -10.35
C PRO A 203 -1.62 -28.13 -11.26
#